data_35b69a3638b6b310fe49463084174d3c
#
_entry.id   35b69a3638b6b310fe49463084174d3c
#
_cell.length_a   1.000
_cell.length_b   1.000
_cell.length_c   1.000
_cell.angle_alpha   90.00
_cell.angle_beta   90.00
_cell.angle_gamma   90.00
#
_symmetry.space_group_name_H-M   'P 1'
#
loop_
_entity.id
_entity.type
_entity.pdbx_description
1 polymer ?
#
loop_
_entity_poly.entity_id
_entity_poly.type
_entity_poly.pdbx_seq_one_letter_code
_entity_poly.pdbx_strand_id
1 'polypeptide(L)' 'MVKIVISNMTCGGCAKGVLATLREAAPGAEAKVDLERREIEVGAADASPLVAALRADGWEAQSRG' A
#
# COMPACT_ATOMS: atom_id res chain seq x y z
N MET A 1 -11.38 2.00 -6.61
CA MET A 1 -10.14 2.24 -5.87
C MET A 1 -10.22 1.55 -4.52
N VAL A 2 -9.11 1.04 -4.04
CA VAL A 2 -9.03 0.39 -2.74
C VAL A 2 -8.14 1.19 -1.81
N LYS A 3 -8.42 1.13 -0.52
CA LYS A 3 -7.58 1.78 0.50
C LYS A 3 -6.91 0.72 1.35
N ILE A 4 -5.63 0.92 1.61
CA ILE A 4 -4.83 0.02 2.43
C ILE A 4 -4.22 0.82 3.56
N VAL A 5 -4.45 0.37 4.79
CA VAL A 5 -3.84 0.97 5.99
C VAL A 5 -2.54 0.24 6.28
N ILE A 6 -1.47 0.99 6.48
CA ILE A 6 -0.15 0.43 6.78
C ILE A 6 0.34 1.08 8.07
N SER A 7 0.12 0.40 9.19
CA SER A 7 0.34 0.99 10.51
C SER A 7 1.81 1.30 10.82
N ASN A 8 2.75 0.61 10.19
CA ASN A 8 4.18 0.89 10.37
C ASN A 8 4.79 1.76 9.27
N MET A 9 3.97 2.41 8.46
CA MET A 9 4.44 3.39 7.47
C MET A 9 4.48 4.78 8.12
N THR A 10 5.65 5.17 8.61
CA THR A 10 5.77 6.37 9.45
C THR A 10 6.60 7.50 8.84
N CYS A 11 7.19 7.30 7.68
CA CYS A 11 8.02 8.33 7.04
C CYS A 11 7.99 8.23 5.51
N GLY A 12 8.54 9.25 4.85
CA GLY A 12 8.59 9.30 3.38
C GLY A 12 9.40 8.16 2.76
N GLY A 13 10.46 7.72 3.43
CA GLY A 13 11.26 6.58 2.97
C GLY A 13 10.45 5.28 3.01
N CYS A 14 9.62 5.11 4.03
CA CYS A 14 8.71 3.97 4.14
C CYS A 14 7.70 3.98 2.98
N ALA A 15 7.16 5.15 2.67
CA ALA A 15 6.21 5.30 1.57
C ALA A 15 6.82 4.88 0.24
N LYS A 16 8.08 5.23 -0.02
CA LYS A 16 8.77 4.81 -1.24
C LYS A 16 8.89 3.30 -1.35
N GLY A 17 9.23 2.63 -0.25
CA GLY A 17 9.32 1.17 -0.20
C GLY A 17 7.97 0.51 -0.47
N VAL A 18 6.92 1.03 0.14
CA VAL A 18 5.56 0.54 -0.07
C VAL A 18 5.15 0.73 -1.54
N LEU A 19 5.41 1.90 -2.12
CA LEU A 19 5.08 2.16 -3.53
C LEU A 19 5.83 1.23 -4.47
N ALA A 20 7.10 0.92 -4.18
CA ALA A 20 7.87 -0.02 -5.00
C ALA A 20 7.23 -1.41 -4.99
N THR A 21 6.84 -1.87 -3.81
CA THR A 21 6.14 -3.17 -3.67
C THR A 21 4.82 -3.17 -4.43
N LEU A 22 4.06 -2.08 -4.35
CA LEU A 22 2.79 -1.96 -5.06
C LEU A 22 2.97 -1.96 -6.58
N ARG A 23 4.02 -1.34 -7.08
CA ARG A 23 4.33 -1.35 -8.52
C ARG A 23 4.63 -2.75 -9.02
N GLU A 24 5.28 -3.56 -8.23
CA GLU A 24 5.54 -4.96 -8.59
C GLU A 24 4.26 -5.79 -8.55
N ALA A 25 3.42 -5.57 -7.55
CA ALA A 25 2.18 -6.33 -7.39
C ALA A 25 1.08 -5.90 -8.37
N ALA A 26 1.03 -4.61 -8.71
CA ALA A 26 0.01 -4.05 -9.59
C ALA A 26 0.63 -3.04 -10.56
N PRO A 27 1.37 -3.49 -11.57
CA PRO A 27 1.96 -2.59 -12.57
C PRO A 27 0.87 -1.77 -13.27
N GLY A 28 1.10 -0.47 -13.38
CA GLY A 28 0.16 0.43 -14.02
C GLY A 28 -0.96 0.96 -13.13
N ALA A 29 -1.11 0.47 -11.93
CA ALA A 29 -2.08 1.02 -10.99
C ALA A 29 -1.54 2.31 -10.37
N GLU A 30 -2.40 3.32 -10.23
CA GLU A 30 -2.06 4.55 -9.55
C GLU A 30 -2.13 4.33 -8.04
N ALA A 31 -1.20 4.94 -7.31
CA ALA A 31 -1.19 4.88 -5.87
C ALA A 31 -0.96 6.27 -5.28
N LYS A 32 -1.74 6.62 -4.28
CA LYS A 32 -1.60 7.87 -3.53
C LYS A 32 -1.33 7.55 -2.07
N VAL A 33 -0.33 8.21 -1.50
CA VAL A 33 0.08 7.97 -0.12
C VAL A 33 -0.43 9.09 0.77
N ASP A 34 -1.03 8.73 1.90
CA ASP A 34 -1.39 9.66 2.97
C ASP A 34 -0.64 9.24 4.23
N LEU A 35 0.48 9.90 4.49
CA LEU A 35 1.33 9.58 5.65
C LEU A 35 0.66 9.93 6.98
N GLU A 36 -0.16 10.97 7.03
CA GLU A 36 -0.87 11.34 8.25
C GLU A 36 -1.80 10.22 8.73
N ARG A 37 -2.49 9.60 7.79
CA ARG A 37 -3.43 8.53 8.08
C ARG A 37 -2.82 7.14 7.94
N ARG A 38 -1.59 7.08 7.46
CA ARG A 38 -0.88 5.83 7.18
C ARG A 38 -1.68 4.94 6.23
N GLU A 39 -2.26 5.57 5.22
CA GLU A 39 -3.09 4.92 4.22
C GLU A 39 -2.50 5.10 2.84
N ILE A 40 -2.80 4.14 1.96
CA ILE A 40 -2.53 4.26 0.53
C ILE A 40 -3.82 3.98 -0.22
N GLU A 41 -4.12 4.83 -1.18
CA GLU A 41 -5.23 4.64 -2.08
C GLU A 41 -4.68 4.14 -3.41
N VAL A 42 -5.14 2.99 -3.85
CA VAL A 42 -4.64 2.33 -5.06
C VAL A 42 -5.76 2.12 -6.06
N GLY A 43 -5.51 2.44 -7.32
CA GLY A 43 -6.46 2.26 -8.39
C GLY A 43 -6.54 0.81 -8.86
N ALA A 44 -6.95 -0.08 -7.97
CA ALA A 44 -7.09 -1.50 -8.25
C ALA A 44 -8.47 -1.97 -7.82
N ALA A 45 -8.93 -3.09 -8.39
CA ALA A 45 -10.25 -3.63 -8.06
C ALA A 45 -10.24 -4.46 -6.77
N ASP A 46 -9.11 -5.05 -6.41
CA ASP A 46 -8.99 -5.93 -5.27
C ASP A 46 -7.73 -5.61 -4.47
N ALA A 47 -7.89 -5.40 -3.17
CA ALA A 47 -6.79 -5.11 -2.27
C ALA A 47 -6.04 -6.36 -1.81
N SER A 48 -6.64 -7.55 -1.85
CA SER A 48 -6.07 -8.77 -1.28
C SER A 48 -4.66 -9.10 -1.79
N PRO A 49 -4.39 -9.12 -3.10
CA PRO A 49 -3.03 -9.40 -3.57
C PRO A 49 -2.03 -8.31 -3.17
N LEU A 50 -2.49 -7.07 -3.07
CA LEU A 50 -1.63 -5.96 -2.66
C LEU A 50 -1.26 -6.06 -1.19
N VAL A 51 -2.23 -6.37 -0.34
CA VAL A 51 -2.02 -6.58 1.10
C VAL A 51 -1.07 -7.76 1.32
N ALA A 52 -1.26 -8.85 0.60
CA ALA A 52 -0.40 -10.02 0.71
C ALA A 52 1.04 -9.69 0.32
N ALA A 53 1.24 -8.94 -0.76
CA ALA A 53 2.57 -8.52 -1.20
C ALA A 53 3.25 -7.61 -0.17
N LEU A 54 2.50 -6.68 0.41
CA LEU A 54 3.02 -5.78 1.43
C LEU A 54 3.40 -6.52 2.71
N ARG A 55 2.56 -7.46 3.15
CA ARG A 55 2.86 -8.28 4.33
C ARG A 55 4.09 -9.15 4.12
N ALA A 56 4.25 -9.71 2.92
CA ALA A 56 5.43 -10.49 2.58
C ALA A 56 6.71 -9.65 2.64
N ASP A 57 6.60 -8.34 2.40
CA ASP A 57 7.72 -7.40 2.46
C ASP A 57 7.93 -6.79 3.85
N GLY A 58 7.16 -7.21 4.84
CA GLY A 58 7.31 -6.77 6.22
C GLY A 58 6.40 -5.63 6.66
N TRP A 59 5.48 -5.20 5.81
CA TRP A 59 4.56 -4.12 6.16
C TRP A 59 3.33 -4.62 6.90
N GLU A 60 2.87 -3.87 7.86
CA GLU A 60 1.63 -4.16 8.59
C GLU A 60 0.45 -3.58 7.81
N ALA A 61 0.10 -4.26 6.73
CA ALA A 61 -0.92 -3.81 5.80
C ALA A 61 -2.27 -4.46 6.06
N GLN A 62 -3.34 -3.67 5.95
CA GLN A 62 -4.72 -4.15 6.05
C GLN A 62 -5.56 -3.42 5.03
N SER A 63 -6.48 -4.11 4.39
CA SER A 63 -7.43 -3.45 3.51
C SER A 63 -8.46 -2.68 4.33
N ARG A 64 -8.89 -1.54 3.82
CA ARG A 64 -9.89 -0.70 4.48
C ARG A 64 -11.08 -0.49 3.55
N GLY A 65 -12.21 -0.87 4.02
CA GLY A 65 -13.47 -0.71 3.31
C GLY A 65 -13.74 -1.77 2.30
#